data_5f181592fedb55bf2886852a95f59782
#
_entry.id   5f181592fedb55bf2886852a95f59782
#
_cell.length_a   1.000
_cell.length_b   1.000
_cell.length_c   1.000
_cell.angle_alpha   90.00
_cell.angle_beta   90.00
_cell.angle_gamma   90.00
#
_symmetry.space_group_name_H-M   'P 1'
#
loop_
_entity.id
_entity.type
_entity.pdbx_description
1 polymer ?
#
loop_
_entity_poly.entity_id
_entity_poly.type
_entity_poly.pdbx_seq_one_letter_code
_entity_poly.pdbx_strand_id
1 'polypeptide(L)'
;MRDWLSQRVAASPDDAALVRAEDGEAWTYTDLDRLVSETAGRLVAQGVEAGDRLGVLTPPYVGTVGLVHAAMRIGATFVPLGQELTPRELSERIERAELSALVCAEPTEDDALAAVDGIGDTPVFSVDDPADPTVTAVHDAEPSPVDPPEWERDDHLCVLFTSGTTGEPKPVPLTAGNVYSSAVASAFRLGVDPGDRWLVSLSLHHMGGLAPVYRSALYGTTLVLRGGFDPGGTADDIDTYDVTGVSLVPTMLKRMLDSRGTLSDTLRVVLLGGAPASDELLERCRDYSVPVYPTYGMTESASQIATATPRQTRDRIGTVGRPLFGTEVTVVDEDGTPVEAGESGEIVVDGPTVTPGYLERRPEGGGEASPELDRSSFGPHGLHTGDVGRVDEDGYLFVLNRLDDRIITGGENVEPGEVADVLREFPAIEEVAVVGLDDETWGERVAALLAVEDPAEAALDEAALASFTRERLTGFKLPKTVALADELPRTVSGTVDREAVREALRDRGHDLGGPDPELETAGFEPADPTDPPGADSADGDGVDGGDAPERDPAEVNDAEGTTSADAATAGGDTDTEAEDDPDEDADDGRGDEIADGSDDSDEGDDGPVDAEESGTGS
;
A
#
# COMPACT_ATOMS: atom_id res chain seq x y z
N MET A 1 13.05 -21.07 0.31
CA MET A 1 12.66 -20.79 -1.10
C MET A 1 13.91 -20.41 -1.87
N ARG A 2 14.05 -20.83 -3.12
CA ARG A 2 15.15 -20.33 -3.95
C ARG A 2 14.84 -18.92 -4.47
N ASP A 3 15.88 -18.21 -4.92
CA ASP A 3 15.74 -16.99 -5.71
C ASP A 3 14.71 -17.17 -6.85
N TRP A 4 13.74 -16.26 -6.90
CA TRP A 4 12.57 -16.41 -7.79
C TRP A 4 12.92 -16.28 -9.25
N LEU A 5 13.91 -15.45 -9.60
CA LEU A 5 14.37 -15.31 -10.98
C LEU A 5 15.04 -16.60 -11.47
N SER A 6 15.91 -17.22 -10.66
CA SER A 6 16.52 -18.52 -11.02
C SER A 6 15.49 -19.62 -11.24
N GLN A 7 14.40 -19.63 -10.43
CA GLN A 7 13.29 -20.56 -10.67
C GLN A 7 12.55 -20.26 -11.96
N ARG A 8 12.35 -18.98 -12.28
CA ARG A 8 11.68 -18.55 -13.51
C ARG A 8 12.47 -18.92 -14.76
N VAL A 9 13.77 -18.67 -14.77
CA VAL A 9 14.65 -19.05 -15.88
C VAL A 9 14.60 -20.56 -16.16
N ALA A 10 14.53 -21.37 -15.11
CA ALA A 10 14.39 -22.81 -15.28
C ALA A 10 13.05 -23.22 -15.92
N ALA A 11 12.02 -22.41 -15.79
CA ALA A 11 10.68 -22.69 -16.31
C ALA A 11 10.43 -22.10 -17.71
N SER A 12 10.89 -20.86 -17.94
CA SER A 12 10.62 -20.11 -19.18
C SER A 12 11.79 -19.19 -19.55
N PRO A 13 12.96 -19.76 -19.97
CA PRO A 13 14.18 -19.00 -20.20
C PRO A 13 14.10 -17.98 -21.33
N ASP A 14 13.34 -18.30 -22.38
CA ASP A 14 13.24 -17.52 -23.61
C ASP A 14 12.08 -16.52 -23.63
N ASP A 15 11.22 -16.54 -22.59
CA ASP A 15 10.12 -15.60 -22.49
C ASP A 15 10.64 -14.20 -22.16
N ALA A 16 9.92 -13.16 -22.63
CA ALA A 16 10.27 -11.77 -22.35
C ALA A 16 10.08 -11.46 -20.85
N ALA A 17 11.14 -11.03 -20.19
CA ALA A 17 11.13 -10.64 -18.79
C ALA A 17 10.92 -9.14 -18.61
N LEU A 18 11.58 -8.33 -19.44
CA LEU A 18 11.62 -6.87 -19.32
C LEU A 18 11.65 -6.22 -20.71
N VAL A 19 10.94 -5.10 -20.84
CA VAL A 19 11.02 -4.18 -21.99
C VAL A 19 11.26 -2.78 -21.45
N ARG A 20 12.23 -2.05 -21.99
CA ARG A 20 12.45 -0.64 -21.69
C ARG A 20 11.59 0.21 -22.61
N ALA A 21 10.72 1.03 -22.05
CA ALA A 21 9.73 1.79 -22.80
C ALA A 21 10.34 2.88 -23.70
N GLU A 22 11.51 3.43 -23.33
CA GLU A 22 12.14 4.55 -24.05
C GLU A 22 12.60 4.19 -25.46
N ASP A 23 13.00 2.95 -25.71
CA ASP A 23 13.55 2.51 -27.00
C ASP A 23 13.09 1.10 -27.44
N GLY A 24 12.32 0.41 -26.61
CA GLY A 24 11.81 -0.93 -26.89
C GLY A 24 12.85 -2.04 -26.76
N GLU A 25 14.03 -1.78 -26.17
CA GLU A 25 14.99 -2.85 -25.89
C GLU A 25 14.37 -3.86 -24.92
N ALA A 26 14.53 -5.14 -25.24
CA ALA A 26 13.89 -6.23 -24.50
C ALA A 26 14.91 -7.26 -24.01
N TRP A 27 14.67 -7.80 -22.84
CA TRP A 27 15.45 -8.86 -22.20
C TRP A 27 14.57 -10.08 -21.98
N THR A 28 15.08 -11.24 -22.35
CA THR A 28 14.51 -12.51 -21.93
C THR A 28 14.80 -12.77 -20.45
N TYR A 29 14.15 -13.77 -19.86
CA TYR A 29 14.50 -14.19 -18.50
C TYR A 29 15.95 -14.68 -18.41
N THR A 30 16.50 -15.29 -19.45
CA THR A 30 17.93 -15.64 -19.54
C THR A 30 18.84 -14.40 -19.56
N ASP A 31 18.47 -13.36 -20.30
CA ASP A 31 19.25 -12.12 -20.36
C ASP A 31 19.23 -11.38 -19.02
N LEU A 32 18.06 -11.31 -18.38
CA LEU A 32 17.92 -10.72 -17.06
C LEU A 32 18.70 -11.51 -16.01
N ASP A 33 18.67 -12.84 -16.05
CA ASP A 33 19.43 -13.72 -15.14
C ASP A 33 20.94 -13.52 -15.29
N ARG A 34 21.42 -13.35 -16.52
CA ARG A 34 22.84 -13.04 -16.77
C ARG A 34 23.23 -11.70 -16.15
N LEU A 35 22.44 -10.64 -16.37
CA LEU A 35 22.64 -9.32 -15.77
C LEU A 35 22.69 -9.43 -14.23
N VAL A 36 21.72 -10.13 -13.65
CA VAL A 36 21.61 -10.33 -12.19
C VAL A 36 22.79 -11.13 -11.66
N SER A 37 23.24 -12.20 -12.36
CA SER A 37 24.38 -13.02 -11.97
C SER A 37 25.67 -12.21 -11.96
N GLU A 38 25.89 -11.40 -12.99
CA GLU A 38 27.07 -10.53 -13.08
C GLU A 38 27.06 -9.46 -12.00
N THR A 39 25.92 -8.77 -11.78
CA THR A 39 25.76 -7.73 -10.76
C THR A 39 25.97 -8.31 -9.35
N ALA A 40 25.31 -9.42 -9.02
CA ALA A 40 25.48 -10.09 -7.74
C ALA A 40 26.93 -10.52 -7.51
N GLY A 41 27.58 -11.14 -8.52
CA GLY A 41 28.97 -11.55 -8.43
C GLY A 41 29.95 -10.39 -8.22
N ARG A 42 29.71 -9.23 -8.83
CA ARG A 42 30.53 -8.01 -8.65
C ARG A 42 30.34 -7.40 -7.27
N LEU A 43 29.09 -7.33 -6.77
CA LEU A 43 28.81 -6.85 -5.41
C LEU A 43 29.46 -7.75 -4.34
N VAL A 44 29.38 -9.08 -4.51
CA VAL A 44 30.07 -10.03 -3.62
C VAL A 44 31.60 -9.88 -3.69
N ALA A 45 32.17 -9.65 -4.88
CA ALA A 45 33.59 -9.39 -5.04
C ALA A 45 34.05 -8.10 -4.31
N GLN A 46 33.14 -7.17 -4.11
CA GLN A 46 33.35 -5.90 -3.39
C GLN A 46 32.93 -5.96 -1.91
N GLY A 47 32.59 -7.14 -1.39
CA GLY A 47 32.38 -7.38 0.02
C GLY A 47 30.93 -7.37 0.50
N VAL A 48 29.94 -7.35 -0.40
CA VAL A 48 28.53 -7.51 -0.01
C VAL A 48 28.27 -9.00 0.29
N GLU A 49 27.70 -9.28 1.46
CA GLU A 49 27.47 -10.64 1.95
C GLU A 49 25.98 -10.92 2.21
N ALA A 50 25.65 -12.19 2.40
CA ALA A 50 24.31 -12.58 2.82
C ALA A 50 23.99 -12.01 4.22
N GLY A 51 22.80 -11.46 4.38
CA GLY A 51 22.35 -10.78 5.61
C GLY A 51 22.66 -9.29 5.64
N ASP A 52 23.43 -8.76 4.68
CA ASP A 52 23.65 -7.32 4.54
C ASP A 52 22.36 -6.59 4.13
N ARG A 53 22.30 -5.29 4.45
CA ARG A 53 21.27 -4.38 3.95
C ARG A 53 21.87 -3.48 2.89
N LEU A 54 21.46 -3.73 1.65
CA LEU A 54 21.93 -3.04 0.46
C LEU A 54 21.04 -1.85 0.15
N GLY A 55 21.50 -0.64 0.46
CA GLY A 55 20.84 0.61 0.05
C GLY A 55 20.94 0.81 -1.46
N VAL A 56 19.88 1.25 -2.11
CA VAL A 56 19.87 1.52 -3.55
C VAL A 56 19.21 2.88 -3.81
N LEU A 57 20.02 3.82 -4.28
CA LEU A 57 19.63 5.20 -4.63
C LEU A 57 19.86 5.40 -6.13
N THR A 58 18.95 4.86 -6.93
CA THR A 58 19.07 4.88 -8.39
C THR A 58 17.73 5.21 -9.05
N PRO A 59 17.72 5.80 -10.26
CA PRO A 59 16.50 5.92 -11.06
C PRO A 59 15.84 4.55 -11.32
N PRO A 60 14.51 4.50 -11.62
CA PRO A 60 13.86 3.28 -12.06
C PRO A 60 14.29 2.93 -13.48
N TYR A 61 15.33 2.10 -13.64
CA TYR A 61 15.85 1.61 -14.91
C TYR A 61 16.23 0.12 -14.83
N VAL A 62 16.67 -0.46 -15.92
CA VAL A 62 16.97 -1.91 -16.02
C VAL A 62 17.97 -2.38 -14.97
N GLY A 63 19.00 -1.58 -14.69
CA GLY A 63 19.99 -1.87 -13.66
C GLY A 63 19.38 -1.97 -12.25
N THR A 64 18.41 -1.12 -11.92
CA THR A 64 17.71 -1.17 -10.64
C THR A 64 16.89 -2.47 -10.50
N VAL A 65 16.22 -2.91 -11.57
CA VAL A 65 15.55 -4.23 -11.59
C VAL A 65 16.57 -5.34 -11.39
N GLY A 66 17.76 -5.21 -12.02
CA GLY A 66 18.89 -6.11 -11.80
C GLY A 66 19.34 -6.15 -10.32
N LEU A 67 19.44 -4.99 -9.65
CA LEU A 67 19.83 -4.87 -8.24
C LEU A 67 18.80 -5.51 -7.29
N VAL A 68 17.49 -5.36 -7.57
CA VAL A 68 16.42 -6.02 -6.78
C VAL A 68 16.63 -7.54 -6.73
N HIS A 69 16.85 -8.16 -7.89
CA HIS A 69 17.06 -9.60 -7.98
C HIS A 69 18.48 -10.02 -7.56
N ALA A 70 19.50 -9.16 -7.72
CA ALA A 70 20.86 -9.41 -7.26
C ALA A 70 20.92 -9.46 -5.72
N ALA A 71 20.24 -8.55 -5.03
CA ALA A 71 20.12 -8.58 -3.57
C ALA A 71 19.50 -9.90 -3.10
N MET A 72 18.40 -10.34 -3.72
CA MET A 72 17.79 -11.64 -3.41
C MET A 72 18.75 -12.81 -3.70
N ARG A 73 19.53 -12.76 -4.78
CA ARG A 73 20.51 -13.79 -5.15
C ARG A 73 21.67 -13.90 -4.18
N ILE A 74 22.13 -12.77 -3.64
CA ILE A 74 23.19 -12.73 -2.62
C ILE A 74 22.66 -13.20 -1.26
N GLY A 75 21.37 -12.96 -0.97
CA GLY A 75 20.78 -13.10 0.36
C GLY A 75 20.83 -11.81 1.16
N ALA A 76 20.99 -10.67 0.48
CA ALA A 76 20.96 -9.34 1.08
C ALA A 76 19.55 -8.76 1.07
N THR A 77 19.24 -7.94 2.08
CA THR A 77 17.98 -7.20 2.17
C THR A 77 18.05 -5.96 1.27
N PHE A 78 17.14 -5.83 0.32
CA PHE A 78 17.04 -4.69 -0.59
C PHE A 78 16.41 -3.48 0.10
N VAL A 79 17.08 -2.32 0.09
CA VAL A 79 16.58 -1.09 0.74
C VAL A 79 16.56 0.06 -0.30
N PRO A 80 15.45 0.24 -1.02
CA PRO A 80 15.35 1.32 -1.99
C PRO A 80 15.16 2.67 -1.31
N LEU A 81 15.87 3.69 -1.80
CA LEU A 81 15.82 5.07 -1.34
C LEU A 81 15.28 5.98 -2.44
N GLY A 82 14.47 6.97 -2.06
CA GLY A 82 13.89 7.94 -2.99
C GLY A 82 14.92 8.97 -3.43
N GLN A 83 14.98 9.26 -4.73
CA GLN A 83 15.93 10.24 -5.30
C GLN A 83 15.53 11.68 -5.01
N GLU A 84 14.28 11.93 -4.67
CA GLU A 84 13.73 13.22 -4.31
C GLU A 84 14.07 13.65 -2.88
N LEU A 85 14.67 12.75 -2.10
CA LEU A 85 15.03 13.02 -0.72
C LEU A 85 16.28 13.87 -0.63
N THR A 86 16.28 14.78 0.33
CA THR A 86 17.48 15.54 0.65
C THR A 86 18.57 14.65 1.25
N PRO A 87 19.86 15.01 1.14
CA PRO A 87 20.95 14.25 1.77
C PRO A 87 20.73 13.98 3.26
N ARG A 88 20.12 14.91 3.99
CA ARG A 88 19.77 14.73 5.40
C ARG A 88 18.75 13.64 5.62
N GLU A 89 17.67 13.62 4.83
CA GLU A 89 16.64 12.59 4.92
C GLU A 89 17.18 11.22 4.50
N LEU A 90 18.08 11.19 3.52
CA LEU A 90 18.82 9.98 3.13
C LEU A 90 19.70 9.49 4.27
N SER A 91 20.47 10.39 4.92
CA SER A 91 21.27 10.07 6.11
C SER A 91 20.44 9.40 7.20
N GLU A 92 19.30 9.99 7.55
CA GLU A 92 18.40 9.47 8.58
C GLU A 92 17.90 8.05 8.24
N ARG A 93 17.61 7.77 6.95
CA ARG A 93 17.19 6.44 6.50
C ARG A 93 18.32 5.43 6.48
N ILE A 94 19.52 5.84 6.03
CA ILE A 94 20.73 5.01 6.03
C ILE A 94 21.05 4.55 7.46
N GLU A 95 21.05 5.48 8.43
CA GLU A 95 21.28 5.16 9.83
C GLU A 95 20.19 4.24 10.42
N ARG A 96 18.89 4.53 10.13
CA ARG A 96 17.78 3.73 10.67
C ARG A 96 17.71 2.34 10.09
N ALA A 97 18.03 2.18 8.80
CA ALA A 97 18.12 0.86 8.18
C ALA A 97 19.45 0.17 8.47
N GLU A 98 20.45 0.84 9.09
CA GLU A 98 21.80 0.28 9.34
C GLU A 98 22.36 -0.34 8.06
N LEU A 99 22.49 0.46 6.98
CA LEU A 99 22.95 -0.06 5.70
C LEU A 99 24.39 -0.54 5.76
N SER A 100 24.65 -1.71 5.17
CA SER A 100 26.00 -2.27 5.01
C SER A 100 26.73 -1.66 3.82
N ALA A 101 26.00 -1.26 2.79
CA ALA A 101 26.51 -0.63 1.57
C ALA A 101 25.43 0.22 0.90
N LEU A 102 25.83 1.21 0.11
CA LEU A 102 24.93 2.04 -0.70
C LEU A 102 25.36 1.95 -2.18
N VAL A 103 24.40 1.66 -3.06
CA VAL A 103 24.58 1.71 -4.52
C VAL A 103 23.88 2.92 -5.07
N CYS A 104 24.58 3.77 -5.81
CA CYS A 104 24.05 4.93 -6.51
C CYS A 104 24.22 4.80 -8.04
N ALA A 105 23.76 5.81 -8.76
CA ALA A 105 23.97 6.04 -10.18
C ALA A 105 24.59 7.42 -10.39
N GLU A 106 25.08 7.74 -11.60
CA GLU A 106 25.66 9.03 -11.93
C GLU A 106 24.82 10.24 -11.42
N PRO A 107 23.49 10.29 -11.64
CA PRO A 107 22.70 11.45 -11.22
C PRO A 107 22.46 11.55 -9.70
N THR A 108 22.78 10.52 -8.93
CA THR A 108 22.55 10.47 -7.48
C THR A 108 23.83 10.31 -6.66
N GLU A 109 25.01 10.38 -7.29
CA GLU A 109 26.31 10.17 -6.65
C GLU A 109 26.61 11.24 -5.59
N ASP A 110 26.40 12.52 -5.91
CA ASP A 110 26.65 13.63 -4.99
C ASP A 110 25.75 13.52 -3.74
N ASP A 111 24.46 13.16 -3.91
CA ASP A 111 23.52 12.99 -2.81
C ASP A 111 23.88 11.76 -1.96
N ALA A 112 24.32 10.67 -2.59
CA ALA A 112 24.77 9.46 -1.90
C ALA A 112 25.99 9.74 -1.02
N LEU A 113 26.99 10.45 -1.55
CA LEU A 113 28.18 10.86 -0.80
C LEU A 113 27.87 11.79 0.36
N ALA A 114 27.01 12.80 0.11
CA ALA A 114 26.58 13.72 1.15
C ALA A 114 25.76 13.03 2.24
N ALA A 115 25.01 11.99 1.89
CA ALA A 115 24.18 11.23 2.83
C ALA A 115 24.98 10.31 3.74
N VAL A 116 26.10 9.74 3.27
CA VAL A 116 26.97 8.87 4.10
C VAL A 116 28.04 9.65 4.88
N ASP A 117 28.21 10.96 4.62
CA ASP A 117 29.19 11.79 5.33
C ASP A 117 28.87 11.83 6.82
N GLY A 118 29.80 11.30 7.63
CA GLY A 118 29.65 11.21 9.08
C GLY A 118 28.87 9.99 9.59
N ILE A 119 28.42 9.10 8.70
CA ILE A 119 27.77 7.82 9.06
C ILE A 119 28.74 6.67 8.85
N GLY A 120 29.60 6.40 9.82
CA GLY A 120 30.47 5.23 9.82
C GLY A 120 31.30 5.05 8.54
N ASP A 121 31.59 3.78 8.19
CA ASP A 121 32.37 3.39 7.00
C ASP A 121 31.45 2.73 5.94
N THR A 122 30.26 3.22 5.70
CA THR A 122 29.35 2.68 4.68
C THR A 122 29.93 2.87 3.29
N PRO A 123 30.36 1.82 2.56
CA PRO A 123 30.92 1.94 1.22
C PRO A 123 29.83 2.39 0.22
N VAL A 124 30.24 3.25 -0.72
CA VAL A 124 29.38 3.70 -1.81
C VAL A 124 29.88 3.09 -3.12
N PHE A 125 28.98 2.42 -3.81
CA PHE A 125 29.20 1.85 -5.14
C PHE A 125 28.39 2.61 -6.18
N SER A 126 28.90 2.72 -7.42
CA SER A 126 28.15 3.26 -8.54
C SER A 126 27.90 2.19 -9.61
N VAL A 127 26.71 2.17 -10.17
CA VAL A 127 26.41 1.33 -11.35
C VAL A 127 26.97 1.93 -12.64
N ASP A 128 27.31 3.22 -12.61
CA ASP A 128 27.94 3.98 -13.70
C ASP A 128 29.42 4.23 -13.42
N ASP A 129 30.11 4.94 -14.32
CA ASP A 129 31.48 5.41 -14.08
C ASP A 129 31.45 6.55 -13.05
N PRO A 130 32.00 6.37 -11.85
CA PRO A 130 31.90 7.37 -10.79
C PRO A 130 32.76 8.60 -11.10
N ALA A 131 32.28 9.79 -10.73
CA ALA A 131 33.02 11.03 -10.82
C ALA A 131 33.96 11.24 -9.63
N ASP A 132 33.55 10.80 -8.43
CA ASP A 132 34.38 10.89 -7.21
C ASP A 132 35.22 9.64 -7.00
N PRO A 133 36.55 9.76 -6.73
CA PRO A 133 37.45 8.63 -6.57
C PRO A 133 37.21 7.80 -5.30
N THR A 134 36.35 8.23 -4.38
CA THR A 134 35.97 7.46 -3.18
C THR A 134 34.82 6.49 -3.46
N VAL A 135 34.10 6.68 -4.56
CA VAL A 135 33.06 5.76 -5.03
C VAL A 135 33.69 4.68 -5.90
N THR A 136 33.28 3.46 -5.72
CA THR A 136 33.79 2.32 -6.51
C THR A 136 32.75 1.88 -7.54
N ALA A 137 33.15 1.80 -8.82
CA ALA A 137 32.24 1.29 -9.84
C ALA A 137 31.95 -0.20 -9.60
N VAL A 138 30.67 -0.58 -9.66
CA VAL A 138 30.26 -2.00 -9.54
C VAL A 138 30.91 -2.85 -10.64
N HIS A 139 31.07 -2.30 -11.84
CA HIS A 139 31.63 -3.01 -12.99
C HIS A 139 33.17 -3.15 -12.99
N ASP A 140 33.90 -2.47 -12.08
CA ASP A 140 35.36 -2.60 -11.95
C ASP A 140 35.77 -3.97 -11.35
N ALA A 141 34.87 -4.64 -10.63
CA ALA A 141 35.15 -5.95 -10.08
C ALA A 141 34.86 -7.08 -11.06
N GLU A 142 35.77 -8.06 -11.14
CA GLU A 142 35.46 -9.33 -11.80
C GLU A 142 34.43 -10.08 -10.98
N PRO A 143 33.35 -10.60 -11.57
CA PRO A 143 32.30 -11.29 -10.82
C PRO A 143 32.81 -12.52 -10.05
N SER A 144 32.57 -12.57 -8.75
CA SER A 144 32.78 -13.76 -7.93
C SER A 144 31.60 -14.74 -8.10
N PRO A 145 31.83 -16.06 -7.97
CA PRO A 145 30.74 -17.01 -7.92
C PRO A 145 29.83 -16.73 -6.73
N VAL A 146 28.52 -16.73 -6.97
CA VAL A 146 27.49 -16.60 -5.93
C VAL A 146 26.78 -17.94 -5.80
N ASP A 147 26.67 -18.45 -4.58
CA ASP A 147 25.85 -19.61 -4.25
C ASP A 147 24.55 -19.07 -3.59
N PRO A 148 23.44 -19.01 -4.30
CA PRO A 148 22.22 -18.38 -3.79
C PRO A 148 21.73 -19.11 -2.53
N PRO A 149 21.42 -18.38 -1.44
CA PRO A 149 20.91 -19.00 -0.22
C PRO A 149 19.50 -19.57 -0.42
N GLU A 150 19.12 -20.49 0.44
CA GLU A 150 17.72 -20.87 0.59
C GLU A 150 17.03 -19.88 1.52
N TRP A 151 16.11 -19.11 0.98
CA TRP A 151 15.30 -18.16 1.72
C TRP A 151 14.25 -18.86 2.58
N GLU A 152 14.18 -18.51 3.83
CA GLU A 152 13.05 -18.84 4.70
C GLU A 152 11.94 -17.79 4.52
N ARG A 153 10.73 -18.11 5.00
CA ARG A 153 9.60 -17.17 4.84
C ARG A 153 9.77 -15.91 5.68
N ASP A 154 10.47 -16.03 6.81
CA ASP A 154 10.65 -14.96 7.77
C ASP A 154 11.91 -14.11 7.50
N ASP A 155 12.71 -14.48 6.48
CA ASP A 155 13.87 -13.68 6.07
C ASP A 155 13.42 -12.34 5.49
N HIS A 156 14.09 -11.25 5.89
CA HIS A 156 13.81 -9.90 5.40
C HIS A 156 14.26 -9.77 3.95
N LEU A 157 13.30 -9.63 3.03
CA LEU A 157 13.57 -9.48 1.60
C LEU A 157 13.86 -8.03 1.23
N CYS A 158 13.08 -7.10 1.76
CA CYS A 158 13.29 -5.67 1.55
C CYS A 158 12.85 -4.85 2.77
N VAL A 159 13.38 -3.62 2.86
CA VAL A 159 12.95 -2.62 3.84
C VAL A 159 12.54 -1.36 3.09
N LEU A 160 11.30 -0.92 3.28
CA LEU A 160 10.79 0.33 2.74
C LEU A 160 10.54 1.32 3.87
N PHE A 161 10.52 2.60 3.54
CA PHE A 161 10.22 3.64 4.52
C PHE A 161 8.84 4.23 4.32
N THR A 162 8.14 4.46 5.43
CA THR A 162 6.89 5.22 5.45
C THR A 162 7.11 6.51 6.23
N SER A 163 6.37 7.56 5.84
CA SER A 163 6.28 8.80 6.64
C SER A 163 5.46 8.47 7.89
N GLY A 164 6.13 8.26 9.02
CA GLY A 164 5.44 8.06 10.29
C GLY A 164 4.57 9.28 10.66
N THR A 165 3.50 9.05 11.42
CA THR A 165 2.62 10.11 11.97
C THR A 165 3.37 11.13 12.83
N THR A 166 4.55 10.75 13.33
CA THR A 166 5.47 11.61 14.10
C THR A 166 6.42 12.44 13.23
N GLY A 167 6.32 12.34 11.90
CA GLY A 167 7.23 12.98 10.94
C GLY A 167 8.58 12.26 10.77
N GLU A 168 8.87 11.24 11.58
CA GLU A 168 10.08 10.43 11.44
C GLU A 168 9.84 9.20 10.55
N PRO A 169 10.73 8.92 9.56
CA PRO A 169 10.56 7.79 8.67
C PRO A 169 10.70 6.46 9.44
N LYS A 170 9.68 5.57 9.30
CA LYS A 170 9.70 4.24 9.91
C LYS A 170 10.17 3.20 8.91
N PRO A 171 11.23 2.42 9.21
CA PRO A 171 11.68 1.33 8.36
C PRO A 171 10.78 0.10 8.54
N VAL A 172 10.12 -0.31 7.47
CA VAL A 172 9.20 -1.45 7.40
C VAL A 172 9.91 -2.63 6.75
N PRO A 173 10.33 -3.64 7.50
CA PRO A 173 10.86 -4.86 6.93
C PRO A 173 9.72 -5.70 6.36
N LEU A 174 9.87 -6.11 5.12
CA LEU A 174 8.99 -7.09 4.47
C LEU A 174 9.75 -8.39 4.25
N THR A 175 9.18 -9.46 4.76
CA THR A 175 9.78 -10.79 4.62
C THR A 175 9.51 -11.38 3.24
N ALA A 176 10.29 -12.37 2.85
CA ALA A 176 10.04 -13.15 1.64
C ALA A 176 8.64 -13.80 1.67
N GLY A 177 8.18 -14.18 2.86
CA GLY A 177 6.82 -14.68 3.09
C GLY A 177 5.74 -13.63 2.86
N ASN A 178 5.95 -12.38 3.32
CA ASN A 178 5.00 -11.27 3.10
C ASN A 178 4.83 -10.98 1.61
N VAL A 179 5.95 -10.76 0.90
CA VAL A 179 5.94 -10.41 -0.53
C VAL A 179 5.38 -11.56 -1.38
N TYR A 180 5.76 -12.81 -1.08
CA TYR A 180 5.20 -13.99 -1.75
C TYR A 180 3.67 -14.11 -1.52
N SER A 181 3.21 -13.96 -0.27
CA SER A 181 1.79 -14.04 0.05
C SER A 181 0.98 -12.92 -0.61
N SER A 182 1.53 -11.71 -0.66
CA SER A 182 0.96 -10.57 -1.39
C SER A 182 0.86 -10.85 -2.90
N ALA A 183 1.89 -11.45 -3.49
CA ALA A 183 1.85 -11.85 -4.90
C ALA A 183 0.74 -12.88 -5.16
N VAL A 184 0.64 -13.92 -4.33
CA VAL A 184 -0.43 -14.93 -4.45
C VAL A 184 -1.82 -14.31 -4.31
N ALA A 185 -2.03 -13.48 -3.29
CA ALA A 185 -3.30 -12.80 -3.04
C ALA A 185 -3.71 -11.88 -4.21
N SER A 186 -2.74 -11.13 -4.76
CA SER A 186 -2.94 -10.29 -5.94
C SER A 186 -3.31 -11.11 -7.18
N ALA A 187 -2.62 -12.22 -7.44
CA ALA A 187 -2.91 -13.12 -8.55
C ALA A 187 -4.33 -13.69 -8.48
N PHE A 188 -4.80 -14.09 -7.31
CA PHE A 188 -6.18 -14.55 -7.12
C PHE A 188 -7.23 -13.47 -7.36
N ARG A 189 -6.91 -12.22 -7.08
CA ARG A 189 -7.84 -11.08 -7.25
C ARG A 189 -7.90 -10.57 -8.67
N LEU A 190 -6.73 -10.38 -9.31
CA LEU A 190 -6.60 -9.73 -10.61
C LEU A 190 -6.65 -10.73 -11.78
N GLY A 191 -6.31 -11.99 -11.51
CA GLY A 191 -6.01 -12.99 -12.51
C GLY A 191 -4.61 -12.76 -13.10
N VAL A 192 -3.96 -13.82 -13.52
CA VAL A 192 -2.65 -13.78 -14.19
C VAL A 192 -2.74 -14.59 -15.47
N ASP A 193 -2.31 -13.98 -16.56
CA ASP A 193 -2.08 -14.66 -17.85
C ASP A 193 -0.58 -14.63 -18.17
N PRO A 194 0.04 -15.72 -18.63
CA PRO A 194 1.46 -15.71 -19.00
C PRO A 194 1.84 -14.64 -20.04
N GLY A 195 0.89 -14.21 -20.86
CA GLY A 195 1.07 -13.12 -21.82
C GLY A 195 0.93 -11.72 -21.24
N ASP A 196 0.66 -11.58 -19.94
CA ASP A 196 0.50 -10.27 -19.32
C ASP A 196 1.77 -9.43 -19.37
N ARG A 197 1.56 -8.12 -19.57
CA ARG A 197 2.60 -7.10 -19.58
C ARG A 197 2.23 -6.01 -18.60
N TRP A 198 3.05 -5.83 -17.55
CA TRP A 198 2.79 -4.86 -16.50
C TRP A 198 3.68 -3.64 -16.65
N LEU A 199 3.06 -2.47 -16.85
CA LEU A 199 3.78 -1.21 -16.93
C LEU A 199 4.12 -0.69 -15.53
N VAL A 200 5.40 -0.36 -15.31
CA VAL A 200 5.92 0.27 -14.10
C VAL A 200 6.38 1.67 -14.44
N SER A 201 5.67 2.65 -13.91
CA SER A 201 5.98 4.09 -13.96
C SER A 201 6.02 4.72 -12.56
N LEU A 202 5.72 3.92 -11.53
CA LEU A 202 5.86 4.31 -10.12
C LEU A 202 7.27 4.03 -9.62
N SER A 203 7.73 4.86 -8.68
CA SER A 203 9.05 4.72 -8.07
C SER A 203 9.20 3.39 -7.33
N LEU A 204 10.40 2.77 -7.45
CA LEU A 204 10.68 1.45 -6.86
C LEU A 204 10.92 1.50 -5.34
N HIS A 205 11.03 2.68 -4.74
CA HIS A 205 11.08 2.84 -3.28
C HIS A 205 9.68 2.81 -2.62
N HIS A 206 8.63 2.59 -3.42
CA HIS A 206 7.27 2.29 -2.98
C HIS A 206 6.81 0.91 -3.46
N MET A 207 5.98 0.23 -2.67
CA MET A 207 5.44 -1.08 -3.06
C MET A 207 4.65 -1.06 -4.37
N GLY A 208 4.03 0.08 -4.73
CA GLY A 208 3.34 0.23 -6.03
C GLY A 208 4.24 0.00 -7.24
N GLY A 209 5.52 0.39 -7.15
CA GLY A 209 6.54 0.15 -8.19
C GLY A 209 7.32 -1.14 -7.97
N LEU A 210 7.69 -1.46 -6.72
CA LEU A 210 8.55 -2.60 -6.41
C LEU A 210 7.82 -3.95 -6.52
N ALA A 211 6.56 -4.03 -6.09
CA ALA A 211 5.81 -5.28 -6.12
C ALA A 211 5.70 -5.90 -7.52
N PRO A 212 5.45 -5.15 -8.61
CA PRO A 212 5.47 -5.70 -9.97
C PRO A 212 6.80 -6.34 -10.37
N VAL A 213 7.95 -5.83 -9.88
CA VAL A 213 9.27 -6.40 -10.16
C VAL A 213 9.38 -7.82 -9.60
N TYR A 214 9.00 -8.04 -8.34
CA TYR A 214 8.97 -9.38 -7.75
C TYR A 214 7.90 -10.27 -8.38
N ARG A 215 6.71 -9.71 -8.65
CA ARG A 215 5.57 -10.44 -9.20
C ARG A 215 5.84 -10.94 -10.62
N SER A 216 6.55 -10.17 -11.46
CA SER A 216 6.88 -10.60 -12.83
C SER A 216 7.69 -11.90 -12.84
N ALA A 217 8.72 -12.00 -11.98
CA ALA A 217 9.52 -13.23 -11.84
C ALA A 217 8.68 -14.41 -11.29
N LEU A 218 7.78 -14.16 -10.34
CA LEU A 218 6.90 -15.18 -9.78
C LEU A 218 5.86 -15.68 -10.79
N TYR A 219 5.25 -14.77 -11.55
CA TYR A 219 4.16 -15.09 -12.48
C TYR A 219 4.66 -15.56 -13.85
N GLY A 220 5.83 -15.10 -14.28
CA GLY A 220 6.35 -15.30 -15.63
C GLY A 220 5.75 -14.33 -16.64
N THR A 221 5.49 -13.10 -16.22
CA THR A 221 4.91 -12.02 -17.02
C THR A 221 5.98 -11.00 -17.40
N THR A 222 5.74 -10.21 -18.43
CA THR A 222 6.69 -9.19 -18.88
C THR A 222 6.53 -7.90 -18.09
N LEU A 223 7.63 -7.34 -17.61
CA LEU A 223 7.68 -6.00 -17.05
C LEU A 223 7.96 -4.98 -18.17
N VAL A 224 7.13 -3.95 -18.31
CA VAL A 224 7.42 -2.80 -19.18
C VAL A 224 7.85 -1.66 -18.26
N LEU A 225 9.12 -1.27 -18.33
CA LEU A 225 9.73 -0.30 -17.44
C LEU A 225 9.87 1.05 -18.12
N ARG A 226 9.31 2.09 -17.48
CA ARG A 226 9.44 3.47 -17.87
C ARG A 226 10.20 4.25 -16.81
N GLY A 227 11.19 5.03 -17.20
CA GLY A 227 12.09 5.78 -16.30
C GLY A 227 11.46 6.96 -15.56
N GLY A 228 10.16 7.21 -15.75
CA GLY A 228 9.41 8.25 -15.05
C GLY A 228 8.02 8.44 -15.65
N PHE A 229 7.14 9.09 -14.90
CA PHE A 229 5.78 9.33 -15.35
C PHE A 229 5.68 10.57 -16.24
N ASP A 230 5.19 10.38 -17.47
CA ASP A 230 4.69 11.42 -18.37
C ASP A 230 3.29 11.02 -18.85
N PRO A 231 2.24 11.83 -18.64
CA PRO A 231 0.87 11.40 -18.90
C PRO A 231 0.62 10.89 -20.31
N GLY A 232 1.13 11.62 -21.30
CA GLY A 232 0.98 11.26 -22.71
C GLY A 232 1.83 10.06 -23.10
N GLY A 233 3.13 10.09 -22.75
CA GLY A 233 4.05 9.00 -23.05
C GLY A 233 3.67 7.70 -22.36
N THR A 234 3.23 7.75 -21.09
CA THR A 234 2.77 6.55 -20.37
C THR A 234 1.53 5.93 -21.02
N ALA A 235 0.59 6.77 -21.49
CA ALA A 235 -0.58 6.28 -22.23
C ALA A 235 -0.20 5.70 -23.60
N ASP A 236 0.77 6.28 -24.31
CA ASP A 236 1.27 5.80 -25.59
C ASP A 236 2.05 4.47 -25.43
N ASP A 237 2.79 4.28 -24.33
CA ASP A 237 3.50 3.03 -24.02
C ASP A 237 2.53 1.86 -23.79
N ILE A 238 1.37 2.13 -23.18
CA ILE A 238 0.32 1.10 -22.99
C ILE A 238 -0.08 0.51 -24.33
N ASP A 239 -0.30 1.36 -25.33
CA ASP A 239 -0.67 0.93 -26.69
C ASP A 239 0.51 0.31 -27.45
N THR A 240 1.70 0.94 -27.33
CA THR A 240 2.90 0.53 -28.06
C THR A 240 3.39 -0.88 -27.69
N TYR A 241 3.30 -1.20 -26.39
CA TYR A 241 3.83 -2.44 -25.83
C TYR A 241 2.74 -3.45 -25.44
N ASP A 242 1.49 -3.27 -25.89
CA ASP A 242 0.36 -4.14 -25.58
C ASP A 242 0.25 -4.39 -24.06
N VAL A 243 0.37 -3.33 -23.24
CA VAL A 243 0.32 -3.41 -21.78
C VAL A 243 -1.07 -3.89 -21.34
N THR A 244 -1.11 -4.89 -20.46
CA THR A 244 -2.34 -5.47 -19.95
C THR A 244 -2.65 -5.03 -18.52
N GLY A 245 -1.65 -4.55 -17.78
CA GLY A 245 -1.78 -4.11 -16.40
C GLY A 245 -0.88 -2.93 -16.07
N VAL A 246 -1.38 -2.01 -15.23
CA VAL A 246 -0.62 -0.85 -14.74
C VAL A 246 -1.06 -0.50 -13.32
N SER A 247 -0.09 -0.06 -12.49
CA SER A 247 -0.37 0.52 -11.17
C SER A 247 -0.28 2.05 -11.26
N LEU A 248 -1.33 2.74 -10.82
CA LEU A 248 -1.42 4.20 -10.89
C LEU A 248 -1.96 4.79 -9.58
N VAL A 249 -1.62 6.03 -9.30
CA VAL A 249 -2.38 6.86 -8.36
C VAL A 249 -3.47 7.66 -9.10
N PRO A 250 -4.53 8.11 -8.42
CA PRO A 250 -5.67 8.77 -9.08
C PRO A 250 -5.29 9.97 -9.94
N THR A 251 -4.35 10.79 -9.47
CA THR A 251 -3.86 11.96 -10.22
C THR A 251 -3.13 11.58 -11.52
N MET A 252 -2.38 10.47 -11.52
CA MET A 252 -1.73 9.98 -12.74
C MET A 252 -2.79 9.53 -13.76
N LEU A 253 -3.78 8.75 -13.33
CA LEU A 253 -4.86 8.29 -14.19
C LEU A 253 -5.67 9.46 -14.77
N LYS A 254 -6.04 10.45 -13.93
CA LYS A 254 -6.73 11.68 -14.38
C LYS A 254 -5.92 12.37 -15.47
N ARG A 255 -4.64 12.65 -15.23
CA ARG A 255 -3.74 13.32 -16.19
C ARG A 255 -3.57 12.54 -17.50
N MET A 256 -3.52 11.20 -17.45
CA MET A 256 -3.47 10.37 -18.65
C MET A 256 -4.75 10.49 -19.47
N LEU A 257 -5.92 10.42 -18.82
CA LEU A 257 -7.23 10.61 -19.46
C LEU A 257 -7.39 12.02 -20.01
N ASP A 258 -6.89 13.05 -19.35
CA ASP A 258 -6.90 14.43 -19.84
C ASP A 258 -6.01 14.59 -21.07
N SER A 259 -4.89 13.88 -21.12
CA SER A 259 -3.94 13.92 -22.25
C SER A 259 -4.44 13.17 -23.50
N ARG A 260 -5.12 12.03 -23.34
CA ARG A 260 -5.49 11.12 -24.45
C ARG A 260 -7.00 10.86 -24.60
N GLY A 261 -7.82 11.28 -23.65
CA GLY A 261 -9.25 11.04 -23.64
C GLY A 261 -9.62 9.65 -23.14
N THR A 262 -8.93 8.60 -23.60
CA THR A 262 -9.12 7.21 -23.20
C THR A 262 -7.76 6.48 -23.13
N LEU A 263 -7.76 5.26 -22.63
CA LEU A 263 -6.60 4.36 -22.63
C LEU A 263 -6.86 3.17 -23.57
N SER A 264 -5.78 2.43 -23.92
CA SER A 264 -5.86 1.30 -24.82
C SER A 264 -6.75 0.18 -24.32
N ASP A 265 -7.47 -0.47 -25.22
CA ASP A 265 -8.32 -1.65 -24.96
C ASP A 265 -7.52 -2.92 -24.59
N THR A 266 -6.18 -2.87 -24.68
CA THR A 266 -5.29 -3.95 -24.22
C THR A 266 -5.29 -4.09 -22.70
N LEU A 267 -5.61 -3.00 -21.97
CA LEU A 267 -5.65 -3.00 -20.53
C LEU A 267 -6.75 -3.93 -20.00
N ARG A 268 -6.35 -4.82 -19.11
CA ARG A 268 -7.23 -5.68 -18.31
C ARG A 268 -7.34 -5.19 -16.87
N VAL A 269 -6.27 -4.54 -16.37
CA VAL A 269 -6.16 -4.09 -14.99
C VAL A 269 -5.53 -2.71 -14.92
N VAL A 270 -6.25 -1.74 -14.38
CA VAL A 270 -5.70 -0.49 -13.86
C VAL A 270 -5.82 -0.55 -12.33
N LEU A 271 -4.73 -0.93 -11.64
CA LEU A 271 -4.68 -0.99 -10.19
C LEU A 271 -4.53 0.42 -9.65
N LEU A 272 -5.60 0.96 -9.06
CA LEU A 272 -5.68 2.35 -8.62
C LEU A 272 -5.65 2.45 -7.10
N GLY A 273 -4.56 3.03 -6.55
CA GLY A 273 -4.39 3.10 -5.10
C GLY A 273 -3.45 4.24 -4.67
N GLY A 274 -3.05 4.21 -3.40
CA GLY A 274 -2.16 5.22 -2.81
C GLY A 274 -2.87 6.52 -2.38
N ALA A 275 -4.06 6.78 -2.90
CA ALA A 275 -4.94 7.88 -2.49
C ALA A 275 -6.41 7.53 -2.81
N PRO A 276 -7.40 8.20 -2.21
CA PRO A 276 -8.80 8.07 -2.60
C PRO A 276 -9.02 8.52 -4.05
N ALA A 277 -9.77 7.73 -4.81
CA ALA A 277 -10.23 8.11 -6.14
C ALA A 277 -11.59 8.80 -6.04
N SER A 278 -11.77 9.93 -6.73
CA SER A 278 -13.06 10.60 -6.77
C SER A 278 -14.08 9.78 -7.56
N ASP A 279 -15.36 9.93 -7.19
CA ASP A 279 -16.46 9.26 -7.88
C ASP A 279 -16.52 9.70 -9.35
N GLU A 280 -16.23 10.97 -9.65
CA GLU A 280 -16.15 11.51 -11.01
C GLU A 280 -15.09 10.80 -11.86
N LEU A 281 -13.87 10.57 -11.30
CA LEU A 281 -12.83 9.84 -12.00
C LEU A 281 -13.26 8.39 -12.27
N LEU A 282 -13.89 7.73 -11.30
CA LEU A 282 -14.39 6.36 -11.44
C LEU A 282 -15.54 6.28 -12.46
N GLU A 283 -16.44 7.26 -12.49
CA GLU A 283 -17.49 7.36 -13.48
C GLU A 283 -16.95 7.60 -14.88
N ARG A 284 -15.99 8.51 -15.01
CA ARG A 284 -15.28 8.76 -16.27
C ARG A 284 -14.58 7.50 -16.79
N CYS A 285 -13.90 6.75 -15.92
CA CYS A 285 -13.28 5.47 -16.28
C CYS A 285 -14.33 4.45 -16.77
N ARG A 286 -15.48 4.39 -16.10
CA ARG A 286 -16.61 3.53 -16.52
C ARG A 286 -17.10 3.89 -17.91
N ASP A 287 -17.29 5.19 -18.21
CA ASP A 287 -17.81 5.68 -19.47
C ASP A 287 -16.83 5.40 -20.63
N TYR A 288 -15.54 5.42 -20.37
CA TYR A 288 -14.49 5.07 -21.33
C TYR A 288 -14.08 3.58 -21.30
N SER A 289 -14.77 2.76 -20.49
CA SER A 289 -14.49 1.32 -20.35
C SER A 289 -13.09 1.01 -19.82
N VAL A 290 -12.46 1.91 -19.10
CA VAL A 290 -11.17 1.68 -18.43
C VAL A 290 -11.37 0.73 -17.25
N PRO A 291 -10.66 -0.42 -17.19
CA PRO A 291 -10.90 -1.46 -16.18
C PRO A 291 -10.21 -1.12 -14.85
N VAL A 292 -10.77 -0.19 -14.08
CA VAL A 292 -10.21 0.28 -12.82
C VAL A 292 -10.52 -0.70 -11.67
N TYR A 293 -9.47 -1.01 -10.92
CA TYR A 293 -9.48 -1.81 -9.69
C TYR A 293 -9.03 -0.92 -8.52
N PRO A 294 -9.96 -0.18 -7.87
CA PRO A 294 -9.63 0.56 -6.66
C PRO A 294 -9.06 -0.38 -5.61
N THR A 295 -7.93 0.02 -5.02
CA THR A 295 -7.23 -0.79 -4.03
C THR A 295 -6.84 0.04 -2.82
N TYR A 296 -7.01 -0.55 -1.65
CA TYR A 296 -6.50 -0.08 -0.38
C TYR A 296 -5.36 -0.99 0.06
N GLY A 297 -4.31 -0.38 0.56
CA GLY A 297 -3.14 -1.05 1.08
C GLY A 297 -2.08 -0.07 1.53
N MET A 298 -1.06 -0.60 2.16
CA MET A 298 0.03 0.16 2.75
C MET A 298 1.34 -0.62 2.64
N THR A 299 2.45 0.01 2.91
CA THR A 299 3.77 -0.65 2.89
C THR A 299 3.81 -1.83 3.83
N GLU A 300 3.24 -1.68 5.03
CA GLU A 300 3.19 -2.68 6.09
C GLU A 300 2.40 -3.93 5.71
N SER A 301 1.56 -3.88 4.68
CA SER A 301 0.81 -5.03 4.13
C SER A 301 1.39 -5.57 2.82
N ALA A 302 2.63 -5.24 2.50
CA ALA A 302 3.32 -5.62 1.27
C ALA A 302 2.52 -5.31 0.00
N SER A 303 1.74 -4.25 -0.03
CA SER A 303 0.95 -3.63 -1.10
C SER A 303 -0.55 -3.58 -0.81
N GLN A 304 -1.30 -4.63 -1.15
CA GLN A 304 -2.77 -4.64 -1.18
C GLN A 304 -3.37 -5.31 0.05
N ILE A 305 -4.35 -4.67 0.68
CA ILE A 305 -5.22 -5.22 1.74
C ILE A 305 -6.55 -5.64 1.12
N ALA A 306 -7.20 -4.73 0.39
CA ALA A 306 -8.47 -4.97 -0.28
C ALA A 306 -8.43 -4.37 -1.69
N THR A 307 -9.13 -5.00 -2.64
CA THR A 307 -9.21 -4.52 -4.02
C THR A 307 -10.58 -4.82 -4.61
N ALA A 308 -11.25 -3.79 -5.11
CA ALA A 308 -12.52 -3.91 -5.82
C ALA A 308 -12.29 -4.25 -7.31
N THR A 309 -13.13 -5.13 -7.84
CA THR A 309 -13.18 -5.35 -9.30
C THR A 309 -14.02 -4.24 -9.97
N PRO A 310 -13.87 -4.00 -11.30
CA PRO A 310 -14.67 -3.00 -12.01
C PRO A 310 -16.19 -3.19 -11.87
N ARG A 311 -16.65 -4.43 -11.66
CA ARG A 311 -18.05 -4.71 -11.39
C ARG A 311 -18.47 -4.27 -9.99
N GLN A 312 -17.63 -4.56 -8.99
CA GLN A 312 -17.90 -4.20 -7.60
C GLN A 312 -17.92 -2.68 -7.42
N THR A 313 -17.00 -1.97 -8.07
CA THR A 313 -16.97 -0.49 -8.07
C THR A 313 -18.25 0.12 -8.66
N ARG A 314 -18.81 -0.49 -9.72
CA ARG A 314 -20.09 -0.04 -10.31
C ARG A 314 -21.29 -0.28 -9.40
N ASP A 315 -21.30 -1.43 -8.71
CA ASP A 315 -22.42 -1.82 -7.86
C ASP A 315 -22.38 -1.10 -6.50
N ARG A 316 -21.17 -0.65 -6.06
CA ARG A 316 -20.91 0.00 -4.77
C ARG A 316 -19.84 1.09 -4.94
N ILE A 317 -20.28 2.31 -5.17
CA ILE A 317 -19.39 3.47 -5.33
C ILE A 317 -18.63 3.68 -4.01
N GLY A 318 -17.35 4.06 -4.08
CA GLY A 318 -16.47 4.36 -2.94
C GLY A 318 -15.88 3.13 -2.22
N THR A 319 -16.28 1.89 -2.58
CA THR A 319 -15.67 0.70 -1.98
C THR A 319 -14.28 0.41 -2.57
N VAL A 320 -13.37 -0.03 -1.72
CA VAL A 320 -12.08 -0.64 -2.11
C VAL A 320 -12.18 -2.17 -2.24
N GLY A 321 -13.40 -2.72 -2.18
CA GLY A 321 -13.66 -4.14 -2.36
C GLY A 321 -13.62 -4.93 -1.06
N ARG A 322 -13.37 -6.23 -1.18
CA ARG A 322 -13.21 -7.14 -0.05
C ARG A 322 -11.74 -7.43 0.19
N PRO A 323 -11.36 -7.80 1.42
CA PRO A 323 -10.01 -8.24 1.71
C PRO A 323 -9.51 -9.29 0.72
N LEU A 324 -8.22 -9.27 0.43
CA LEU A 324 -7.57 -10.24 -0.44
C LEU A 324 -7.42 -11.59 0.25
N PHE A 325 -7.12 -12.60 -0.53
CA PHE A 325 -6.90 -13.95 -0.03
C PHE A 325 -5.82 -13.99 1.08
N GLY A 326 -6.19 -14.51 2.25
CA GLY A 326 -5.31 -14.61 3.40
C GLY A 326 -5.18 -13.34 4.23
N THR A 327 -5.84 -12.24 3.85
CA THR A 327 -5.87 -10.99 4.63
C THR A 327 -7.15 -10.93 5.44
N GLU A 328 -7.02 -10.67 6.73
CA GLU A 328 -8.12 -10.44 7.67
C GLU A 328 -8.21 -8.95 7.96
N VAL A 329 -9.42 -8.40 7.92
CA VAL A 329 -9.71 -6.99 8.24
C VAL A 329 -10.76 -6.97 9.34
N THR A 330 -10.43 -6.30 10.43
CA THR A 330 -11.33 -6.05 11.56
C THR A 330 -11.45 -4.54 11.74
N VAL A 331 -12.67 -4.04 11.89
CA VAL A 331 -12.92 -2.63 12.26
C VAL A 331 -13.18 -2.59 13.75
N VAL A 332 -12.44 -1.74 14.48
CA VAL A 332 -12.52 -1.66 15.95
C VAL A 332 -12.86 -0.25 16.42
N ASP A 333 -13.52 -0.17 17.58
CA ASP A 333 -13.77 1.10 18.28
C ASP A 333 -12.50 1.62 19.01
N GLU A 334 -12.64 2.71 19.76
CA GLU A 334 -11.53 3.33 20.50
C GLU A 334 -11.00 2.44 21.65
N ASP A 335 -11.79 1.47 22.12
CA ASP A 335 -11.39 0.48 23.13
C ASP A 335 -10.74 -0.77 22.50
N GLY A 336 -10.63 -0.82 21.17
CA GLY A 336 -10.10 -1.95 20.39
C GLY A 336 -11.08 -3.12 20.27
N THR A 337 -12.39 -2.88 20.49
CA THR A 337 -13.45 -3.88 20.37
C THR A 337 -14.00 -3.88 18.93
N PRO A 338 -14.17 -5.05 18.28
CA PRO A 338 -14.78 -5.11 16.95
C PRO A 338 -16.19 -4.50 16.94
N VAL A 339 -16.46 -3.65 15.96
CA VAL A 339 -17.77 -3.01 15.75
C VAL A 339 -18.67 -3.86 14.87
N GLU A 340 -19.98 -3.56 14.84
CA GLU A 340 -20.94 -4.25 13.98
C GLU A 340 -20.79 -3.79 12.50
N ALA A 341 -21.28 -4.63 11.57
CA ALA A 341 -21.25 -4.28 10.15
C ALA A 341 -22.00 -2.96 9.87
N GLY A 342 -21.34 -2.07 9.14
CA GLY A 342 -21.84 -0.73 8.82
C GLY A 342 -21.39 0.37 9.78
N GLU A 343 -20.90 0.02 10.97
CA GLU A 343 -20.31 0.97 11.90
C GLU A 343 -18.89 1.32 11.51
N SER A 344 -18.48 2.55 11.81
CA SER A 344 -17.14 3.06 11.53
C SER A 344 -16.21 2.88 12.72
N GLY A 345 -14.94 2.57 12.45
CA GLY A 345 -13.89 2.46 13.45
C GLY A 345 -12.53 2.39 12.80
N GLU A 346 -11.49 2.11 13.57
CA GLU A 346 -10.14 1.92 13.04
C GLU A 346 -10.04 0.59 12.31
N ILE A 347 -9.43 0.62 11.13
CA ILE A 347 -9.11 -0.57 10.34
C ILE A 347 -7.90 -1.26 10.96
N VAL A 348 -8.06 -2.52 11.35
CA VAL A 348 -6.98 -3.39 11.84
C VAL A 348 -6.80 -4.54 10.86
N VAL A 349 -5.56 -4.87 10.53
CA VAL A 349 -5.22 -5.85 9.48
C VAL A 349 -4.31 -6.93 10.02
N ASP A 350 -4.64 -8.19 9.73
CA ASP A 350 -3.81 -9.35 10.02
C ASP A 350 -3.67 -10.26 8.79
N GLY A 351 -2.67 -11.12 8.83
CA GLY A 351 -2.42 -12.11 7.79
C GLY A 351 -0.98 -12.17 7.31
N PRO A 352 -0.68 -13.11 6.41
CA PRO A 352 0.69 -13.40 5.97
C PRO A 352 1.32 -12.30 5.10
N THR A 353 0.57 -11.27 4.71
CA THR A 353 1.07 -10.10 3.98
C THR A 353 1.59 -9.01 4.91
N VAL A 354 1.22 -9.05 6.19
CA VAL A 354 1.52 -7.99 7.16
C VAL A 354 2.96 -8.13 7.68
N THR A 355 3.68 -7.01 7.73
CA THR A 355 5.03 -6.92 8.29
C THR A 355 5.09 -7.51 9.70
N PRO A 356 6.22 -8.10 10.12
CA PRO A 356 6.37 -8.55 11.50
C PRO A 356 6.47 -7.41 12.53
N GLY A 357 6.70 -6.15 12.10
CA GLY A 357 6.88 -4.96 12.93
C GLY A 357 7.79 -3.95 12.24
N TYR A 358 8.17 -2.88 12.91
CA TYR A 358 9.11 -1.87 12.41
C TYR A 358 10.51 -2.14 12.95
N LEU A 359 11.55 -1.91 12.15
CA LEU A 359 12.93 -2.07 12.63
C LEU A 359 13.25 -1.00 13.67
N GLU A 360 13.72 -1.44 14.84
CA GLU A 360 14.29 -0.54 15.83
C GLU A 360 15.80 -0.37 15.61
N ARG A 361 16.31 0.83 15.86
CA ARG A 361 17.75 1.09 15.85
C ARG A 361 18.41 0.28 16.97
N ARG A 362 19.44 -0.48 16.66
CA ARG A 362 20.21 -1.20 17.67
C ARG A 362 20.83 -0.23 18.67
N PRO A 363 20.76 -0.52 19.99
CA PRO A 363 21.51 0.27 20.96
C PRO A 363 23.01 0.10 20.72
N GLU A 364 23.78 1.18 20.84
CA GLU A 364 25.25 1.15 20.72
C GLU A 364 25.85 0.07 21.64
N GLY A 365 26.55 -0.91 21.05
CA GLY A 365 27.17 -2.03 21.79
C GLY A 365 26.31 -3.29 21.92
N GLY A 366 25.16 -3.37 21.26
CA GLY A 366 24.34 -4.59 21.12
C GLY A 366 25.07 -5.64 20.29
N GLY A 367 25.12 -6.91 20.81
CA GLY A 367 25.74 -8.03 20.09
C GLY A 367 24.94 -8.49 18.87
N GLU A 368 25.36 -9.61 18.22
CA GLU A 368 24.79 -10.23 16.99
C GLU A 368 23.32 -10.71 17.08
N ALA A 369 22.49 -10.15 17.96
CA ALA A 369 21.07 -10.46 18.02
C ALA A 369 20.34 -9.87 16.81
N SER A 370 19.32 -10.57 16.31
CA SER A 370 18.37 -10.02 15.32
C SER A 370 17.86 -8.66 15.79
N PRO A 371 17.64 -7.68 14.87
CA PRO A 371 17.11 -6.38 15.26
C PRO A 371 15.78 -6.58 15.99
N GLU A 372 15.58 -5.85 17.09
CA GLU A 372 14.30 -5.81 17.76
C GLU A 372 13.28 -5.13 16.83
N LEU A 373 12.04 -5.63 16.86
CA LEU A 373 10.94 -5.09 16.07
C LEU A 373 10.00 -4.33 17.01
N ASP A 374 9.74 -3.07 16.70
CA ASP A 374 8.65 -2.33 17.33
C ASP A 374 7.31 -2.88 16.86
N ARG A 375 6.56 -3.38 17.78
CA ARG A 375 5.20 -3.90 17.59
C ARG A 375 4.14 -3.08 18.36
N SER A 376 4.46 -1.87 18.74
CA SER A 376 3.56 -0.99 19.52
C SER A 376 2.25 -0.71 18.78
N SER A 377 2.25 -0.78 17.44
CA SER A 377 1.05 -0.63 16.61
C SER A 377 0.28 -1.94 16.40
N PHE A 378 0.61 -3.03 17.11
CA PHE A 378 -0.07 -4.32 16.97
C PHE A 378 -0.94 -4.60 18.19
N GLY A 379 -2.19 -4.93 17.95
CA GLY A 379 -3.16 -5.35 18.95
C GLY A 379 -3.61 -6.81 18.79
N PRO A 380 -4.68 -7.19 19.50
CA PRO A 380 -5.23 -8.56 19.43
C PRO A 380 -5.73 -8.98 18.05
N HIS A 381 -6.10 -8.03 17.20
CA HIS A 381 -6.66 -8.26 15.86
C HIS A 381 -5.66 -7.99 14.72
N GLY A 382 -4.40 -7.68 15.04
CA GLY A 382 -3.36 -7.41 14.08
C GLY A 382 -2.76 -6.02 14.17
N LEU A 383 -2.31 -5.48 13.02
CA LEU A 383 -1.73 -4.16 12.86
C LEU A 383 -2.83 -3.11 12.83
N HIS A 384 -2.76 -2.14 13.72
CA HIS A 384 -3.55 -0.92 13.69
C HIS A 384 -3.02 0.00 12.58
N THR A 385 -3.86 0.27 11.58
CA THR A 385 -3.42 0.99 10.38
C THR A 385 -3.40 2.50 10.57
N GLY A 386 -4.12 3.02 11.57
CA GLY A 386 -4.38 4.44 11.74
C GLY A 386 -5.36 4.99 10.69
N ASP A 387 -6.00 4.14 9.90
CA ASP A 387 -7.05 4.51 8.96
C ASP A 387 -8.41 4.17 9.54
N VAL A 388 -9.39 5.03 9.34
CA VAL A 388 -10.79 4.82 9.71
C VAL A 388 -11.57 4.29 8.53
N GLY A 389 -12.42 3.29 8.79
CA GLY A 389 -13.26 2.72 7.75
C GLY A 389 -14.46 1.97 8.32
N ARG A 390 -15.21 1.36 7.44
CA ARG A 390 -16.33 0.48 7.79
C ARG A 390 -16.41 -0.69 6.82
N VAL A 391 -16.94 -1.79 7.30
CA VAL A 391 -17.26 -2.98 6.49
C VAL A 391 -18.77 -3.13 6.44
N ASP A 392 -19.35 -3.23 5.24
CA ASP A 392 -20.79 -3.43 5.10
C ASP A 392 -21.23 -4.88 5.40
N GLU A 393 -22.55 -5.13 5.45
CA GLU A 393 -23.13 -6.47 5.72
C GLU A 393 -22.68 -7.54 4.70
N ASP A 394 -22.25 -7.13 3.51
CA ASP A 394 -21.75 -8.02 2.45
C ASP A 394 -20.21 -8.16 2.50
N GLY A 395 -19.52 -7.54 3.46
CA GLY A 395 -18.07 -7.63 3.66
C GLY A 395 -17.23 -6.74 2.75
N TYR A 396 -17.81 -5.65 2.22
CA TYR A 396 -17.06 -4.66 1.43
C TYR A 396 -16.50 -3.57 2.33
N LEU A 397 -15.22 -3.27 2.15
CA LEU A 397 -14.49 -2.26 2.89
C LEU A 397 -14.65 -0.89 2.22
N PHE A 398 -14.89 0.12 3.05
CA PHE A 398 -14.87 1.54 2.71
C PHE A 398 -13.87 2.23 3.62
N VAL A 399 -12.89 2.91 3.04
CA VAL A 399 -11.89 3.71 3.77
C VAL A 399 -12.39 5.14 3.79
N LEU A 400 -12.47 5.72 4.97
CA LEU A 400 -13.05 7.05 5.18
C LEU A 400 -11.97 8.13 5.29
N ASN A 401 -11.04 7.98 6.25
CA ASN A 401 -9.97 8.94 6.53
C ASN A 401 -8.90 8.32 7.42
N ARG A 402 -7.92 9.13 7.85
CA ARG A 402 -6.94 8.76 8.87
C ARG A 402 -7.45 9.13 10.27
N LEU A 403 -7.08 8.35 11.28
CA LEU A 403 -7.36 8.69 12.69
C LEU A 403 -6.79 10.05 13.07
N ASP A 404 -5.56 10.35 12.65
CA ASP A 404 -4.88 11.63 12.91
C ASP A 404 -5.53 12.81 12.18
N ASP A 405 -6.41 12.56 11.23
CA ASP A 405 -7.13 13.58 10.48
C ASP A 405 -8.52 13.88 11.06
N ARG A 406 -8.98 13.10 12.05
CA ARG A 406 -10.25 13.31 12.73
C ARG A 406 -10.26 14.68 13.38
N ILE A 407 -11.32 15.44 13.16
CA ILE A 407 -11.49 16.78 13.67
C ILE A 407 -12.28 16.70 14.97
N ILE A 408 -11.75 17.29 16.05
CA ILE A 408 -12.44 17.32 17.34
C ILE A 408 -13.03 18.72 17.56
N THR A 409 -14.32 18.89 17.29
CA THR A 409 -15.01 20.16 17.37
C THR A 409 -16.07 20.14 18.48
N GLY A 410 -15.90 20.95 19.52
CA GLY A 410 -16.85 21.02 20.63
C GLY A 410 -17.03 19.71 21.41
N GLY A 411 -16.03 18.81 21.36
CA GLY A 411 -16.09 17.48 21.98
C GLY A 411 -16.73 16.41 21.10
N GLU A 412 -17.18 16.76 19.89
CA GLU A 412 -17.71 15.84 18.89
C GLU A 412 -16.64 15.46 17.88
N ASN A 413 -16.62 14.20 17.48
CA ASN A 413 -15.73 13.67 16.46
C ASN A 413 -16.33 13.87 15.08
N VAL A 414 -15.60 14.53 14.18
CA VAL A 414 -15.97 14.73 12.78
C VAL A 414 -14.98 14.01 11.88
N GLU A 415 -15.49 13.11 11.06
CA GLU A 415 -14.70 12.42 10.05
C GLU A 415 -14.59 13.30 8.79
N PRO A 416 -13.39 13.80 8.45
CA PRO A 416 -13.21 14.70 7.29
C PRO A 416 -13.71 14.11 5.97
N GLY A 417 -13.60 12.79 5.81
CA GLY A 417 -14.07 12.08 4.63
C GLY A 417 -15.57 12.20 4.42
N GLU A 418 -16.37 12.06 5.49
CA GLU A 418 -17.84 12.20 5.42
C GLU A 418 -18.24 13.60 4.96
N VAL A 419 -17.57 14.63 5.49
CA VAL A 419 -17.82 16.01 5.08
C VAL A 419 -17.40 16.24 3.64
N ALA A 420 -16.24 15.71 3.25
CA ALA A 420 -15.73 15.82 1.89
C ALA A 420 -16.64 15.12 0.87
N ASP A 421 -17.21 13.97 1.21
CA ASP A 421 -18.15 13.24 0.32
C ASP A 421 -19.39 14.08 0.02
N VAL A 422 -19.98 14.68 1.07
CA VAL A 422 -21.15 15.56 0.89
C VAL A 422 -20.80 16.81 0.06
N LEU A 423 -19.64 17.43 0.32
CA LEU A 423 -19.22 18.61 -0.44
C LEU A 423 -18.98 18.32 -1.92
N ARG A 424 -18.45 17.13 -2.27
CA ARG A 424 -18.23 16.70 -3.67
C ARG A 424 -19.52 16.49 -4.45
N GLU A 425 -20.65 16.22 -3.80
CA GLU A 425 -21.95 16.15 -4.48
C GLU A 425 -22.42 17.51 -5.00
N PHE A 426 -21.80 18.62 -4.61
CA PHE A 426 -22.18 19.95 -5.08
C PHE A 426 -21.60 20.22 -6.47
N PRO A 427 -22.41 20.56 -7.48
CA PRO A 427 -22.04 20.50 -8.91
C PRO A 427 -20.85 21.36 -9.36
N ALA A 428 -20.40 22.33 -8.55
CA ALA A 428 -19.30 23.22 -8.90
C ALA A 428 -17.95 22.76 -8.30
N ILE A 429 -17.93 21.70 -7.52
CA ILE A 429 -16.76 21.25 -6.77
C ILE A 429 -16.18 19.99 -7.42
N GLU A 430 -14.92 20.06 -7.84
CA GLU A 430 -14.20 18.94 -8.45
C GLU A 430 -13.48 18.07 -7.40
N GLU A 431 -12.76 18.71 -6.46
CA GLU A 431 -12.04 18.03 -5.39
C GLU A 431 -12.23 18.79 -4.07
N VAL A 432 -12.14 18.07 -2.96
CA VAL A 432 -12.33 18.63 -1.61
C VAL A 432 -11.26 18.09 -0.68
N ALA A 433 -10.66 18.98 0.11
CA ALA A 433 -9.87 18.61 1.28
C ALA A 433 -10.48 19.24 2.53
N VAL A 434 -10.86 18.41 3.50
CA VAL A 434 -11.42 18.84 4.78
C VAL A 434 -10.38 18.64 5.87
N VAL A 435 -10.18 19.67 6.70
CA VAL A 435 -9.22 19.67 7.82
C VAL A 435 -9.80 20.40 9.03
N GLY A 436 -9.26 20.09 10.21
CA GLY A 436 -9.46 20.90 11.42
C GLY A 436 -8.56 22.13 11.36
N LEU A 437 -9.11 23.29 11.72
CA LEU A 437 -8.36 24.50 12.05
C LEU A 437 -8.55 24.81 13.53
N ASP A 438 -7.48 25.20 14.22
CA ASP A 438 -7.54 25.61 15.62
C ASP A 438 -8.63 26.66 15.84
N ASP A 439 -9.45 26.48 16.86
CA ASP A 439 -10.54 27.38 17.24
C ASP A 439 -10.58 27.56 18.78
N GLU A 440 -10.54 28.80 19.25
CA GLU A 440 -10.50 29.11 20.69
C GLU A 440 -11.75 28.64 21.46
N THR A 441 -12.88 28.46 20.76
CA THR A 441 -14.17 28.09 21.36
C THR A 441 -14.44 26.60 21.27
N TRP A 442 -14.08 25.99 20.11
CA TRP A 442 -14.47 24.63 19.76
C TRP A 442 -13.31 23.61 19.83
N GLY A 443 -12.08 24.07 20.12
CA GLY A 443 -10.86 23.27 19.98
C GLY A 443 -10.39 23.24 18.52
N GLU A 444 -11.19 22.64 17.65
CA GLU A 444 -11.02 22.72 16.20
C GLU A 444 -12.35 23.11 15.55
N ARG A 445 -12.27 23.74 14.38
CA ARG A 445 -13.40 23.98 13.49
C ARG A 445 -13.21 23.30 12.18
N VAL A 446 -14.29 22.73 11.64
CA VAL A 446 -14.28 22.08 10.33
C VAL A 446 -14.03 23.14 9.25
N ALA A 447 -13.04 22.91 8.39
CA ALA A 447 -12.68 23.79 7.29
C ALA A 447 -12.47 22.98 6.00
N ALA A 448 -12.84 23.53 4.86
CA ALA A 448 -12.77 22.86 3.56
C ALA A 448 -12.08 23.71 2.49
N LEU A 449 -11.06 23.16 1.83
CA LEU A 449 -10.48 23.71 0.61
C LEU A 449 -11.16 23.01 -0.58
N LEU A 450 -11.80 23.82 -1.44
CA LEU A 450 -12.61 23.38 -2.55
C LEU A 450 -11.88 23.65 -3.86
N ALA A 451 -11.54 22.63 -4.62
CA ALA A 451 -11.02 22.77 -5.96
C ALA A 451 -12.18 22.92 -6.94
N VAL A 452 -12.14 23.97 -7.75
CA VAL A 452 -13.18 24.35 -8.72
C VAL A 452 -12.53 24.76 -10.03
N GLU A 453 -13.22 24.54 -11.16
CA GLU A 453 -12.76 25.02 -12.46
C GLU A 453 -12.76 26.56 -12.44
N ASP A 454 -11.59 27.18 -12.61
CA ASP A 454 -11.36 28.64 -12.60
C ASP A 454 -11.92 29.36 -11.35
N PRO A 455 -11.22 29.31 -10.20
CA PRO A 455 -11.66 29.96 -8.96
C PRO A 455 -11.87 31.48 -9.07
N ALA A 456 -11.23 32.13 -10.04
CA ALA A 456 -11.38 33.56 -10.27
C ALA A 456 -12.70 33.94 -10.97
N GLU A 457 -13.27 33.01 -11.73
CA GLU A 457 -14.54 33.16 -12.44
C GLU A 457 -15.68 32.32 -11.81
N ALA A 458 -15.33 31.33 -10.96
CA ALA A 458 -16.30 30.50 -10.27
C ALA A 458 -17.16 31.36 -9.33
N ALA A 459 -18.35 31.67 -9.77
CA ALA A 459 -19.40 32.22 -8.89
C ALA A 459 -19.99 31.06 -8.08
N LEU A 460 -19.21 30.49 -7.14
CA LEU A 460 -19.74 29.51 -6.19
C LEU A 460 -20.84 30.23 -5.40
N ASP A 461 -22.07 29.74 -5.50
CA ASP A 461 -23.16 30.24 -4.67
C ASP A 461 -23.00 29.66 -3.26
N GLU A 462 -22.26 30.40 -2.42
CA GLU A 462 -21.98 30.01 -1.02
C GLU A 462 -23.27 29.81 -0.21
N ALA A 463 -24.32 30.58 -0.49
CA ALA A 463 -25.59 30.41 0.18
C ALA A 463 -26.29 29.10 -0.23
N ALA A 464 -26.16 28.72 -1.51
CA ALA A 464 -26.64 27.44 -2.01
C ALA A 464 -25.80 26.27 -1.43
N LEU A 465 -24.47 26.40 -1.38
CA LEU A 465 -23.58 25.41 -0.76
C LEU A 465 -23.89 25.24 0.75
N ALA A 466 -24.04 26.35 1.49
CA ALA A 466 -24.40 26.31 2.90
C ALA A 466 -25.78 25.68 3.15
N SER A 467 -26.76 25.92 2.27
CA SER A 467 -28.06 25.25 2.36
C SER A 467 -27.95 23.76 2.05
N PHE A 468 -27.20 23.42 1.01
CA PHE A 468 -26.97 22.04 0.56
C PHE A 468 -26.32 21.18 1.65
N THR A 469 -25.29 21.72 2.30
CA THR A 469 -24.58 21.03 3.39
C THR A 469 -25.44 20.89 4.65
N ARG A 470 -26.23 21.93 5.02
CA ARG A 470 -27.15 21.85 6.18
C ARG A 470 -28.25 20.82 6.03
N GLU A 471 -28.67 20.51 4.81
CA GLU A 471 -29.67 19.46 4.55
C GLU A 471 -29.10 18.04 4.72
N ARG A 472 -27.75 17.88 4.72
CA ARG A 472 -27.08 16.58 4.64
C ARG A 472 -26.15 16.29 5.82
N LEU A 473 -25.67 17.31 6.52
CA LEU A 473 -24.73 17.19 7.62
C LEU A 473 -25.33 17.76 8.91
N THR A 474 -25.01 17.12 10.01
CA THR A 474 -25.33 17.63 11.37
C THR A 474 -24.55 18.93 11.63
N GLY A 475 -25.11 19.84 12.40
CA GLY A 475 -24.59 21.20 12.58
C GLY A 475 -23.11 21.30 12.97
N PHE A 476 -22.60 20.41 13.81
CA PHE A 476 -21.17 20.40 14.21
C PHE A 476 -20.24 19.92 13.08
N LYS A 477 -20.74 19.17 12.08
CA LYS A 477 -20.00 18.71 10.90
C LYS A 477 -19.94 19.75 9.78
N LEU A 478 -20.72 20.82 9.88
CA LEU A 478 -20.76 21.84 8.83
C LEU A 478 -19.42 22.57 8.73
N PRO A 479 -18.85 22.71 7.52
CA PRO A 479 -17.67 23.54 7.30
C PRO A 479 -17.95 24.98 7.70
N LYS A 480 -17.20 25.50 8.65
CA LYS A 480 -17.30 26.90 9.09
C LYS A 480 -16.41 27.82 8.27
N THR A 481 -15.31 27.28 7.74
CA THR A 481 -14.36 28.02 6.91
C THR A 481 -14.18 27.29 5.59
N VAL A 482 -14.24 28.04 4.50
CA VAL A 482 -13.99 27.53 3.13
C VAL A 482 -13.01 28.42 2.38
N ALA A 483 -12.27 27.84 1.45
CA ALA A 483 -11.48 28.57 0.46
C ALA A 483 -11.56 27.85 -0.88
N LEU A 484 -11.36 28.60 -1.97
CA LEU A 484 -11.32 28.06 -3.33
C LEU A 484 -9.87 27.92 -3.81
N ALA A 485 -9.61 26.90 -4.62
CA ALA A 485 -8.32 26.65 -5.28
C ALA A 485 -8.55 26.08 -6.68
N ASP A 486 -7.56 26.23 -7.57
CA ASP A 486 -7.54 25.58 -8.88
C ASP A 486 -7.34 24.06 -8.75
N GLU A 487 -6.51 23.65 -7.80
CA GLU A 487 -6.21 22.26 -7.47
C GLU A 487 -5.82 22.12 -5.99
N LEU A 488 -5.96 20.92 -5.43
CA LEU A 488 -5.55 20.65 -4.06
C LEU A 488 -4.02 20.52 -3.98
N PRO A 489 -3.36 21.10 -2.95
CA PRO A 489 -1.93 20.87 -2.72
C PRO A 489 -1.66 19.40 -2.43
N ARG A 490 -0.58 18.86 -3.02
CA ARG A 490 -0.23 17.45 -2.91
C ARG A 490 1.25 17.26 -2.59
N THR A 491 1.53 16.20 -1.85
CA THR A 491 2.89 15.73 -1.59
C THR A 491 3.51 15.11 -2.85
N VAL A 492 4.81 14.84 -2.81
CA VAL A 492 5.53 14.14 -3.90
C VAL A 492 4.90 12.77 -4.22
N SER A 493 4.35 12.08 -3.23
CA SER A 493 3.64 10.80 -3.40
C SER A 493 2.23 10.93 -4.01
N GLY A 494 1.76 12.17 -4.27
CA GLY A 494 0.44 12.43 -4.86
C GLY A 494 -0.72 12.48 -3.85
N THR A 495 -0.46 12.29 -2.56
CA THR A 495 -1.46 12.46 -1.50
C THR A 495 -1.70 13.95 -1.21
N VAL A 496 -2.90 14.30 -0.73
CA VAL A 496 -3.20 15.69 -0.33
C VAL A 496 -2.27 16.12 0.80
N ASP A 497 -1.59 17.24 0.60
CA ASP A 497 -0.76 17.88 1.63
C ASP A 497 -1.65 18.70 2.57
N ARG A 498 -2.03 18.09 3.70
CA ARG A 498 -2.97 18.68 4.64
C ARG A 498 -2.43 19.92 5.36
N GLU A 499 -1.10 20.02 5.54
CA GLU A 499 -0.54 21.21 6.17
C GLU A 499 -0.60 22.40 5.19
N ALA A 500 -0.28 22.18 3.92
CA ALA A 500 -0.47 23.18 2.88
C ALA A 500 -1.96 23.57 2.70
N VAL A 501 -2.88 22.61 2.88
CA VAL A 501 -4.33 22.89 2.93
C VAL A 501 -4.68 23.78 4.12
N ARG A 502 -4.17 23.47 5.32
CA ARG A 502 -4.39 24.30 6.53
C ARG A 502 -3.83 25.71 6.35
N GLU A 503 -2.63 25.85 5.76
CA GLU A 503 -2.04 27.15 5.45
C GLU A 503 -2.91 27.93 4.46
N ALA A 504 -3.34 27.31 3.38
CA ALA A 504 -4.22 27.94 2.39
C ALA A 504 -5.53 28.43 2.99
N LEU A 505 -6.12 27.63 3.91
CA LEU A 505 -7.35 27.99 4.63
C LEU A 505 -7.14 29.08 5.69
N ARG A 506 -5.98 29.11 6.36
CA ARG A 506 -5.63 30.21 7.28
C ARG A 506 -5.43 31.53 6.54
N ASP A 507 -4.85 31.49 5.34
CA ASP A 507 -4.51 32.69 4.55
C ASP A 507 -5.69 33.23 3.75
N ARG A 508 -6.51 32.37 3.17
CA ARG A 508 -7.55 32.74 2.20
C ARG A 508 -8.95 32.30 2.61
N GLY A 509 -9.06 31.52 3.68
CA GLY A 509 -10.36 31.01 4.15
C GLY A 509 -11.27 32.12 4.65
N HIS A 510 -12.56 31.95 4.40
CA HIS A 510 -13.62 32.83 4.86
C HIS A 510 -14.80 31.99 5.39
N ASP A 511 -15.64 32.61 6.22
CA ASP A 511 -16.74 31.89 6.85
C ASP A 511 -17.85 31.57 5.85
N LEU A 512 -18.24 30.32 5.76
CA LEU A 512 -19.34 29.85 4.94
C LEU A 512 -20.68 30.19 5.60
N GLY A 513 -21.27 31.30 5.14
CA GLY A 513 -22.62 31.74 5.50
C GLY A 513 -22.81 32.25 6.89
N GLY A 514 -22.23 33.37 7.28
CA GLY A 514 -22.49 34.22 8.44
C GLY A 514 -23.04 33.58 9.73
N PRO A 515 -23.07 34.26 10.86
CA PRO A 515 -23.51 33.68 12.13
C PRO A 515 -24.95 33.13 11.99
N ASP A 516 -25.12 31.86 12.34
CA ASP A 516 -26.42 31.20 12.38
C ASP A 516 -27.21 31.73 13.56
N PRO A 517 -28.30 32.50 13.33
CA PRO A 517 -29.04 33.11 14.45
C PRO A 517 -29.81 32.08 15.30
N GLU A 518 -29.88 30.80 14.87
CA GLU A 518 -30.56 29.75 15.66
C GLU A 518 -29.61 29.00 16.60
N LEU A 519 -28.29 29.02 16.38
CA LEU A 519 -27.31 28.44 17.29
C LEU A 519 -26.95 29.35 18.49
N GLU A 520 -27.22 30.66 18.40
CA GLU A 520 -27.08 31.58 19.54
C GLU A 520 -28.19 31.40 20.62
N THR A 521 -29.27 30.67 20.30
CA THR A 521 -30.39 30.48 21.23
C THR A 521 -30.48 29.09 21.87
N ALA A 522 -29.71 28.12 21.41
CA ALA A 522 -29.50 26.86 22.12
C ALA A 522 -28.34 27.07 23.10
N GLY A 523 -28.66 27.56 24.32
CA GLY A 523 -27.67 27.82 25.36
C GLY A 523 -26.87 26.56 25.68
N PHE A 524 -25.73 26.43 25.03
CA PHE A 524 -24.67 25.52 25.45
C PHE A 524 -23.80 26.30 26.45
N GLU A 525 -24.08 26.16 27.74
CA GLU A 525 -23.13 26.58 28.75
C GLU A 525 -21.94 25.61 28.69
N PRO A 526 -20.71 26.11 28.49
CA PRO A 526 -19.53 25.24 28.55
C PRO A 526 -19.46 24.65 29.98
N ALA A 527 -19.27 23.34 30.06
CA ALA A 527 -19.08 22.63 31.32
C ALA A 527 -17.93 23.27 32.11
N ASP A 528 -18.16 23.67 33.33
CA ASP A 528 -17.16 24.21 34.23
C ASP A 528 -16.12 23.10 34.53
N PRO A 529 -14.83 23.32 34.23
CA PRO A 529 -13.79 22.29 34.39
C PRO A 529 -13.55 21.91 35.89
N THR A 530 -14.37 22.37 36.80
CA THR A 530 -14.27 22.08 38.23
C THR A 530 -15.33 21.10 38.77
N ASP A 531 -16.24 20.57 37.93
CA ASP A 531 -17.23 19.59 38.35
C ASP A 531 -16.74 18.15 38.15
N PRO A 532 -16.80 17.28 39.16
CA PRO A 532 -16.40 15.88 39.03
C PRO A 532 -17.46 15.05 38.28
N PRO A 533 -17.08 14.03 37.50
CA PRO A 533 -18.02 13.24 36.71
C PRO A 533 -18.90 12.33 37.61
N GLY A 534 -20.21 12.38 37.37
CA GLY A 534 -21.12 11.28 37.63
C GLY A 534 -22.04 11.42 38.82
N ALA A 535 -23.28 11.82 38.57
CA ALA A 535 -24.44 11.29 39.29
C ALA A 535 -25.66 11.37 38.37
N ASP A 536 -26.09 10.23 37.88
CA ASP A 536 -27.36 9.99 37.22
C ASP A 536 -28.53 10.59 37.98
N SER A 537 -29.28 11.51 37.37
CA SER A 537 -30.60 11.92 37.82
C SER A 537 -31.64 11.49 36.78
N ALA A 538 -32.25 10.36 37.04
CA ALA A 538 -33.49 9.97 36.38
C ALA A 538 -34.63 10.79 37.01
N ASP A 539 -35.20 11.74 36.30
CA ASP A 539 -36.46 12.37 36.62
C ASP A 539 -37.61 11.65 35.94
N GLY A 540 -38.42 10.97 36.72
CA GLY A 540 -39.71 10.42 36.34
C GLY A 540 -40.80 11.08 37.14
N ASP A 541 -41.80 11.56 36.46
CA ASP A 541 -43.00 12.28 36.82
C ASP A 541 -43.74 11.76 38.04
N GLY A 542 -44.29 12.72 38.80
CA GLY A 542 -45.02 12.53 40.00
C GLY A 542 -46.47 12.07 39.87
N VAL A 543 -46.98 11.44 40.93
CA VAL A 543 -48.36 11.56 41.43
C VAL A 543 -48.38 11.27 42.92
N ASP A 544 -48.84 12.25 43.63
CA ASP A 544 -49.58 12.45 44.88
C ASP A 544 -49.92 11.26 45.77
N GLY A 545 -49.69 11.45 47.11
CA GLY A 545 -50.61 11.05 48.18
C GLY A 545 -50.14 10.04 49.21
N GLY A 546 -49.83 10.50 50.44
CA GLY A 546 -50.28 9.78 51.64
C GLY A 546 -49.25 9.25 52.63
N ASP A 547 -49.06 10.03 53.68
CA ASP A 547 -48.88 9.65 55.10
C ASP A 547 -47.74 8.75 55.58
N ALA A 548 -46.97 9.32 56.50
CA ALA A 548 -45.97 8.71 57.37
C ALA A 548 -46.60 7.73 58.40
N PRO A 549 -45.86 6.89 59.14
CA PRO A 549 -44.93 7.36 60.16
C PRO A 549 -43.62 6.54 60.36
N GLU A 550 -42.74 7.24 61.03
CA GLU A 550 -41.53 6.87 61.77
C GLU A 550 -41.37 5.42 62.27
N ARG A 551 -40.14 4.95 62.18
CA ARG A 551 -39.37 4.37 63.32
C ARG A 551 -37.92 4.13 62.98
N ASP A 552 -37.10 4.63 63.81
CA ASP A 552 -35.67 4.58 64.02
C ASP A 552 -35.27 3.30 64.81
N PRO A 553 -34.00 3.11 65.18
CA PRO A 553 -32.97 2.24 64.58
C PRO A 553 -32.60 1.07 65.51
N ALA A 554 -31.75 0.17 65.09
CA ALA A 554 -30.69 -0.43 65.90
C ALA A 554 -30.15 -1.77 65.37
N GLU A 555 -28.86 -1.83 65.54
CA GLU A 555 -27.96 -2.95 65.93
C GLU A 555 -27.55 -3.97 64.88
N VAL A 556 -26.31 -3.86 64.50
CA VAL A 556 -25.10 -4.57 64.97
C VAL A 556 -25.22 -6.07 65.04
N ASN A 557 -24.50 -6.83 64.24
CA ASN A 557 -23.44 -7.70 64.75
C ASN A 557 -22.61 -8.40 63.66
N ASP A 558 -21.35 -8.46 64.00
CA ASP A 558 -20.24 -9.22 63.48
C ASP A 558 -20.51 -10.71 63.39
N ALA A 559 -19.80 -11.37 62.46
CA ALA A 559 -19.01 -12.54 62.77
C ALA A 559 -18.20 -13.07 61.59
N GLU A 560 -16.96 -13.07 61.85
CA GLU A 560 -15.82 -13.77 61.28
C GLU A 560 -16.02 -15.27 60.98
N GLY A 561 -15.14 -15.80 60.17
CA GLY A 561 -14.74 -17.20 60.20
C GLY A 561 -14.45 -17.82 58.86
N THR A 562 -13.28 -17.69 58.34
CA THR A 562 -12.08 -18.55 58.30
C THR A 562 -12.25 -19.96 57.73
N THR A 563 -11.25 -20.24 56.88
CA THR A 563 -10.52 -21.51 56.63
C THR A 563 -11.12 -22.52 55.67
N SER A 564 -10.41 -22.85 54.64
CA SER A 564 -9.24 -23.69 54.45
C SER A 564 -9.58 -25.05 53.81
N ALA A 565 -8.90 -25.27 52.73
CA ALA A 565 -8.10 -26.42 52.38
C ALA A 565 -8.74 -27.75 51.92
N ASP A 566 -8.10 -28.22 50.91
CA ASP A 566 -7.60 -29.59 50.60
C ASP A 566 -8.49 -30.57 49.82
N ALA A 567 -7.95 -30.82 48.64
CA ALA A 567 -7.18 -31.99 48.19
C ALA A 567 -7.96 -33.25 47.78
N ALA A 568 -7.45 -33.79 46.70
CA ALA A 568 -7.20 -35.19 46.38
C ALA A 568 -8.15 -35.87 45.37
N THR A 569 -7.56 -36.10 44.20
CA THR A 569 -7.01 -37.35 43.65
C THR A 569 -7.97 -38.46 43.21
N ALA A 570 -7.51 -39.04 42.13
CA ALA A 570 -7.72 -40.37 41.56
C ALA A 570 -8.67 -40.38 40.37
N GLY A 571 -8.30 -40.77 39.17
CA GLY A 571 -7.48 -41.92 38.79
C GLY A 571 -8.36 -42.87 38.03
N GLY A 572 -8.00 -43.22 36.83
CA GLY A 572 -8.72 -44.28 36.12
C GLY A 572 -8.34 -44.34 34.64
N ASP A 573 -7.23 -45.02 34.37
CA ASP A 573 -6.86 -45.66 33.12
C ASP A 573 -7.95 -46.56 32.61
N THR A 574 -8.13 -46.65 31.29
CA THR A 574 -8.20 -47.95 30.61
C THR A 574 -7.88 -47.79 29.14
N ASP A 575 -6.80 -48.43 28.77
CA ASP A 575 -6.41 -48.96 27.46
C ASP A 575 -7.56 -49.71 26.79
N THR A 576 -7.61 -49.68 25.49
CA THR A 576 -7.64 -50.90 24.65
C THR A 576 -7.32 -50.54 23.20
N GLU A 577 -6.32 -51.18 22.83
CA GLU A 577 -5.73 -51.61 21.57
C GLU A 577 -6.71 -52.24 20.58
N ALA A 578 -6.24 -52.21 19.35
CA ALA A 578 -6.07 -53.27 18.35
C ALA A 578 -7.02 -53.23 17.16
N GLU A 579 -6.40 -53.08 16.02
CA GLU A 579 -6.28 -54.06 14.92
C GLU A 579 -7.60 -54.32 14.15
N ASP A 580 -7.64 -54.17 12.86
CA ASP A 580 -7.07 -55.00 11.80
C ASP A 580 -7.52 -54.46 10.43
N ASP A 581 -6.60 -54.45 9.51
CA ASP A 581 -6.81 -54.62 8.07
C ASP A 581 -7.19 -56.09 7.82
N PRO A 582 -7.87 -56.54 6.77
CA PRO A 582 -7.25 -56.71 5.48
C PRO A 582 -8.15 -56.69 4.22
N ASP A 583 -7.46 -56.43 3.11
CA ASP A 583 -7.43 -57.09 1.81
C ASP A 583 -8.70 -57.56 1.06
N GLU A 584 -8.48 -57.52 -0.21
CA GLU A 584 -8.89 -58.35 -1.37
C GLU A 584 -9.92 -57.69 -2.30
N ASP A 585 -9.48 -57.43 -3.46
CA ASP A 585 -9.18 -58.21 -4.66
C ASP A 585 -10.27 -58.20 -5.73
N ALA A 586 -9.76 -58.16 -6.93
CA ALA A 586 -10.26 -58.71 -8.20
C ALA A 586 -11.16 -57.80 -9.04
N ASP A 587 -10.82 -57.51 -10.18
CA ASP A 587 -10.36 -58.21 -11.42
C ASP A 587 -11.32 -57.93 -12.57
N ASP A 588 -10.72 -57.89 -13.69
CA ASP A 588 -11.15 -58.20 -15.07
C ASP A 588 -12.02 -57.12 -15.79
N GLY A 589 -11.71 -56.76 -16.98
CA GLY A 589 -10.99 -57.34 -18.05
C GLY A 589 -11.33 -56.67 -19.37
N ARG A 590 -10.33 -56.69 -20.25
CA ARG A 590 -10.41 -56.84 -21.73
C ARG A 590 -11.18 -55.77 -22.50
N GLY A 591 -10.68 -55.29 -23.56
CA GLY A 591 -9.72 -55.74 -24.55
C GLY A 591 -10.06 -55.11 -25.86
N ASP A 592 -9.07 -55.20 -26.74
CA ASP A 592 -9.05 -55.18 -28.20
C ASP A 592 -8.89 -53.79 -28.86
N GLU A 593 -7.73 -53.49 -29.35
CA GLU A 593 -6.99 -53.97 -30.54
C GLU A 593 -7.57 -53.53 -31.87
N ILE A 594 -6.58 -53.14 -32.69
CA ILE A 594 -6.47 -53.27 -34.17
C ILE A 594 -6.82 -51.96 -34.91
N ALA A 595 -6.06 -51.46 -35.83
CA ALA A 595 -4.84 -51.70 -36.61
C ALA A 595 -4.74 -50.51 -37.55
N ASP A 596 -3.53 -50.01 -37.84
CA ASP A 596 -2.69 -50.35 -38.99
C ASP A 596 -3.22 -49.87 -40.37
N GLY A 597 -2.34 -49.24 -41.09
CA GLY A 597 -2.46 -48.88 -42.52
C GLY A 597 -1.69 -47.60 -42.84
N SER A 598 -0.37 -47.63 -42.94
CA SER A 598 0.55 -47.76 -44.06
C SER A 598 0.03 -47.24 -45.41
N ASP A 599 0.77 -46.41 -45.95
CA ASP A 599 1.56 -46.44 -47.21
C ASP A 599 1.41 -45.18 -48.09
N ASP A 600 2.47 -44.69 -48.43
CA ASP A 600 3.31 -44.68 -49.65
C ASP A 600 3.28 -43.40 -50.49
N SER A 601 4.51 -42.92 -50.66
CA SER A 601 5.18 -42.43 -51.89
C SER A 601 4.52 -41.32 -52.72
N ASP A 602 5.23 -40.25 -53.05
CA ASP A 602 6.09 -40.30 -54.24
C ASP A 602 6.88 -38.98 -54.43
N GLU A 603 7.98 -39.14 -55.00
CA GLU A 603 9.09 -38.33 -55.48
C GLU A 603 8.75 -37.16 -56.41
N GLY A 604 9.74 -36.28 -56.53
CA GLY A 604 9.99 -35.42 -57.69
C GLY A 604 10.55 -34.08 -57.31
N ASP A 605 11.83 -33.89 -57.12
CA ASP A 605 12.92 -33.64 -58.05
C ASP A 605 12.68 -32.39 -58.92
N ASP A 606 13.51 -31.47 -58.82
CA ASP A 606 14.39 -30.81 -59.74
C ASP A 606 14.91 -29.44 -59.23
N GLY A 607 16.18 -29.35 -59.30
CA GLY A 607 17.07 -28.33 -58.85
C GLY A 607 17.26 -27.15 -59.84
N PRO A 608 18.41 -26.48 -59.79
CA PRO A 608 18.54 -25.07 -59.59
C PRO A 608 18.85 -24.26 -60.84
N VAL A 609 18.65 -22.93 -60.80
CA VAL A 609 19.31 -22.03 -61.75
C VAL A 609 19.83 -20.78 -61.05
N ASP A 610 21.08 -20.59 -61.31
CA ASP A 610 22.00 -19.50 -60.97
C ASP A 610 21.62 -18.15 -61.57
N ALA A 611 22.22 -17.18 -60.91
CA ALA A 611 23.10 -16.09 -61.39
C ALA A 611 22.59 -14.69 -61.69
N GLU A 612 23.42 -13.81 -61.12
CA GLU A 612 23.95 -12.51 -61.61
C GLU A 612 23.11 -11.26 -61.47
N GLU A 613 23.64 -10.41 -60.66
CA GLU A 613 24.62 -9.31 -60.79
C GLU A 613 24.07 -7.96 -61.25
N SER A 614 24.62 -6.97 -60.59
CA SER A 614 24.80 -5.55 -60.96
C SER A 614 23.62 -4.61 -60.66
N GLY A 615 23.77 -3.47 -60.06
CA GLY A 615 24.91 -2.61 -59.78
C GLY A 615 24.45 -1.17 -59.76
N THR A 616 25.03 -0.42 -58.85
CA THR A 616 25.22 1.05 -58.84
C THR A 616 23.99 1.97 -58.88
N GLY A 617 23.78 2.79 -57.86
CA GLY A 617 24.44 4.07 -57.63
C GLY A 617 23.46 5.22 -57.71
N SER A 618 23.29 5.88 -56.63
CA SER A 618 23.40 7.32 -56.37
C SER A 618 22.87 7.63 -54.99
#